data_8f3f059fa213ecd7e3c973f5db5d5220
#
_entry.id   8f3f059fa213ecd7e3c973f5db5d5220
#
_cell.length_a   1.000
_cell.length_b   1.000
_cell.length_c   1.000
_cell.angle_alpha   90.00
_cell.angle_beta   90.00
_cell.angle_gamma   90.00
#
_symmetry.space_group_name_H-M   'P 1'
#
loop_
_entity.id
_entity.type
_entity.pdbx_description
1 polymer ?
#
loop_
_entity_poly.entity_id
_entity_poly.type
_entity_poly.pdbx_seq_one_letter_code
_entity_poly.pdbx_strand_id
1 'polypeptide(L)'
;MSEEKDYSADSIQALEGMEHVRMRPSMYIGDVGSRGLHHLVYEVVDNSIDEALAGHCDKVSVSILEGNGIRVMDNGRGIPVGIHKKEGVSALQVVMTKIGAGGKFDKDSYKVSGGLHGVGVSVVNALSINLKASVFKEGKIYVQEYKQGKEQYLVKEEGTTDLKGTEVIFYPDPEIFEALEYQYDILATRMRELSFLNKGLTIVMTDERSESKNEDGNAPVETFYSERGLSEFVEFLDGTREKLIHYRWMASKLIAIYGHKQQVEVDQKIEITWNNSEDDMKNVSELGS
;
A
#
# COMPACT_ATOMS: atom_id res chain seq x y z
N MET A 1 -4.05 38.58 -32.90
CA MET A 1 -4.38 39.32 -31.67
C MET A 1 -4.88 38.28 -30.68
N SER A 2 -4.02 37.85 -29.72
CA SER A 2 -4.44 36.99 -28.63
C SER A 2 -5.26 37.85 -27.67
N GLU A 3 -6.53 37.49 -27.46
CA GLU A 3 -7.32 38.04 -26.36
C GLU A 3 -6.61 37.73 -25.04
N GLU A 4 -6.08 38.76 -24.37
CA GLU A 4 -5.66 38.63 -22.98
C GLU A 4 -6.92 38.30 -22.17
N LYS A 5 -6.99 37.08 -21.67
CA LYS A 5 -8.01 36.67 -20.69
C LYS A 5 -7.80 37.52 -19.44
N ASP A 6 -8.75 38.40 -19.18
CA ASP A 6 -8.75 39.27 -18.01
C ASP A 6 -8.72 38.37 -16.73
N TYR A 7 -7.73 38.59 -15.87
CA TYR A 7 -7.61 37.84 -14.58
C TYR A 7 -8.60 38.48 -13.58
N SER A 8 -9.82 37.95 -13.59
CA SER A 8 -10.93 38.40 -12.73
C SER A 8 -11.28 37.31 -11.69
N ALA A 9 -12.13 37.66 -10.74
CA ALA A 9 -12.65 36.73 -9.73
C ALA A 9 -13.32 35.50 -10.38
N ASP A 10 -13.93 35.67 -11.54
CA ASP A 10 -14.59 34.59 -12.30
C ASP A 10 -13.58 33.62 -12.95
N SER A 11 -12.31 34.01 -13.06
CA SER A 11 -11.24 33.16 -13.58
C SER A 11 -10.66 32.21 -12.53
N ILE A 12 -11.02 32.37 -11.24
CA ILE A 12 -10.57 31.52 -10.13
C ILE A 12 -11.44 30.30 -10.08
N GLN A 13 -10.84 29.12 -10.41
CA GLN A 13 -11.50 27.82 -10.29
C GLN A 13 -11.18 27.19 -8.94
N ALA A 14 -12.20 26.87 -8.15
CA ALA A 14 -12.08 26.05 -6.96
C ALA A 14 -12.33 24.59 -7.36
N LEU A 15 -11.26 23.78 -7.39
CA LEU A 15 -11.34 22.35 -7.63
C LEU A 15 -11.47 21.62 -6.28
N GLU A 16 -12.41 20.71 -6.17
CA GLU A 16 -12.64 19.93 -4.95
C GLU A 16 -12.61 18.43 -5.22
N GLY A 17 -12.22 17.66 -4.21
CA GLY A 17 -12.33 16.20 -4.21
C GLY A 17 -11.56 15.52 -5.36
N MET A 18 -12.24 14.63 -6.07
CA MET A 18 -11.64 13.78 -7.13
C MET A 18 -11.13 14.60 -8.33
N GLU A 19 -11.77 15.71 -8.67
CA GLU A 19 -11.32 16.55 -9.76
C GLU A 19 -9.98 17.22 -9.45
N HIS A 20 -9.78 17.67 -8.23
CA HIS A 20 -8.48 18.20 -7.79
C HIS A 20 -7.37 17.14 -7.87
N VAL A 21 -7.64 15.88 -7.45
CA VAL A 21 -6.69 14.78 -7.57
C VAL A 21 -6.28 14.55 -9.03
N ARG A 22 -7.24 14.48 -9.95
CA ARG A 22 -6.98 14.25 -11.37
C ARG A 22 -6.23 15.41 -12.05
N MET A 23 -6.51 16.65 -11.65
CA MET A 23 -5.82 17.83 -12.18
C MET A 23 -4.41 18.02 -11.60
N ARG A 24 -4.13 17.50 -10.43
CA ARG A 24 -2.85 17.64 -9.72
C ARG A 24 -2.40 16.33 -9.09
N PRO A 25 -2.25 15.25 -9.87
CA PRO A 25 -1.96 13.90 -9.32
C PRO A 25 -0.65 13.86 -8.53
N SER A 26 0.39 14.57 -8.99
CA SER A 26 1.70 14.59 -8.33
C SER A 26 1.67 15.15 -6.90
N MET A 27 0.65 15.94 -6.53
CA MET A 27 0.48 16.40 -5.15
C MET A 27 0.13 15.25 -4.18
N TYR A 28 -0.44 14.16 -4.70
CA TYR A 28 -0.92 13.02 -3.92
C TYR A 28 0.01 11.79 -4.02
N ILE A 29 0.58 11.56 -5.20
CA ILE A 29 1.40 10.36 -5.48
C ILE A 29 2.87 10.67 -5.81
N GLY A 30 3.27 11.95 -5.76
CA GLY A 30 4.64 12.41 -5.97
C GLY A 30 4.98 12.69 -7.42
N ASP A 31 4.72 11.76 -8.34
CA ASP A 31 4.91 11.92 -9.80
C ASP A 31 3.88 11.09 -10.57
N VAL A 32 3.86 11.22 -11.91
CA VAL A 32 2.99 10.46 -12.81
C VAL A 32 3.76 9.44 -13.66
N GLY A 33 5.03 9.23 -13.39
CA GLY A 33 5.87 8.21 -14.00
C GLY A 33 5.75 6.87 -13.28
N SER A 34 6.74 6.00 -13.49
CA SER A 34 6.77 4.64 -12.92
C SER A 34 6.66 4.63 -11.39
N ARG A 35 7.30 5.59 -10.68
CA ARG A 35 7.25 5.67 -9.23
C ARG A 35 5.83 5.96 -8.72
N GLY A 36 5.16 6.95 -9.30
CA GLY A 36 3.77 7.29 -8.93
C GLY A 36 2.80 6.17 -9.29
N LEU A 37 3.03 5.46 -10.41
CA LEU A 37 2.27 4.29 -10.78
C LEU A 37 2.33 3.19 -9.71
N HIS A 38 3.55 2.81 -9.27
CA HIS A 38 3.74 1.80 -8.22
C HIS A 38 3.18 2.27 -6.86
N HIS A 39 3.17 3.57 -6.60
CA HIS A 39 2.62 4.15 -5.38
C HIS A 39 1.12 3.84 -5.23
N LEU A 40 0.36 3.76 -6.33
CA LEU A 40 -1.06 3.35 -6.27
C LEU A 40 -1.23 1.97 -5.62
N VAL A 41 -0.34 1.03 -5.93
CA VAL A 41 -0.38 -0.32 -5.33
C VAL A 41 -0.11 -0.24 -3.83
N TYR A 42 0.89 0.57 -3.43
CA TYR A 42 1.24 0.73 -2.02
C TYR A 42 0.07 1.30 -1.21
N GLU A 43 -0.68 2.26 -1.74
CA GLU A 43 -1.83 2.85 -1.06
C GLU A 43 -2.96 1.83 -0.81
N VAL A 44 -3.18 0.91 -1.75
CA VAL A 44 -4.20 -0.15 -1.56
C VAL A 44 -3.69 -1.21 -0.58
N VAL A 45 -2.43 -1.64 -0.72
CA VAL A 45 -1.83 -2.63 0.19
C VAL A 45 -1.75 -2.10 1.62
N ASP A 46 -1.42 -0.83 1.82
CA ASP A 46 -1.36 -0.19 3.15
C ASP A 46 -2.70 -0.27 3.89
N ASN A 47 -3.84 -0.30 3.18
CA ASN A 47 -5.14 -0.54 3.83
C ASN A 47 -5.27 -1.96 4.38
N SER A 48 -4.76 -2.96 3.65
CA SER A 48 -4.71 -4.35 4.11
C SER A 48 -3.71 -4.54 5.26
N ILE A 49 -2.59 -3.82 5.22
CA ILE A 49 -1.62 -3.77 6.33
C ILE A 49 -2.27 -3.18 7.60
N ASP A 50 -3.09 -2.14 7.48
CA ASP A 50 -3.79 -1.58 8.63
C ASP A 50 -4.77 -2.58 9.26
N GLU A 51 -5.46 -3.40 8.46
CA GLU A 51 -6.29 -4.51 8.96
C GLU A 51 -5.43 -5.58 9.68
N ALA A 52 -4.22 -5.84 9.17
CA ALA A 52 -3.29 -6.77 9.84
C ALA A 52 -2.77 -6.22 11.17
N LEU A 53 -2.38 -4.94 11.22
CA LEU A 53 -1.97 -4.25 12.44
C LEU A 53 -3.09 -4.17 13.50
N ALA A 54 -4.35 -4.09 13.04
CA ALA A 54 -5.52 -4.18 13.91
C ALA A 54 -5.83 -5.62 14.36
N GLY A 55 -5.08 -6.64 13.91
CA GLY A 55 -5.24 -8.04 14.29
C GLY A 55 -6.38 -8.77 13.57
N HIS A 56 -6.85 -8.26 12.43
CA HIS A 56 -7.99 -8.81 11.71
C HIS A 56 -7.64 -9.43 10.36
N CYS A 57 -6.39 -9.29 9.89
CA CYS A 57 -5.91 -9.82 8.62
C CYS A 57 -4.57 -10.54 8.85
N ASP A 58 -4.41 -11.72 8.26
CA ASP A 58 -3.16 -12.49 8.27
C ASP A 58 -2.68 -12.88 6.86
N LYS A 59 -3.48 -12.52 5.84
CA LYS A 59 -3.13 -12.81 4.44
C LYS A 59 -3.55 -11.69 3.51
N VAL A 60 -2.61 -11.25 2.67
CA VAL A 60 -2.82 -10.30 1.58
C VAL A 60 -2.35 -10.95 0.27
N SER A 61 -3.14 -10.82 -0.79
CA SER A 61 -2.75 -11.24 -2.14
C SER A 61 -2.68 -10.03 -3.05
N VAL A 62 -1.60 -9.92 -3.82
CA VAL A 62 -1.37 -8.86 -4.80
C VAL A 62 -1.12 -9.52 -6.15
N SER A 63 -1.90 -9.17 -7.17
CA SER A 63 -1.71 -9.69 -8.52
C SER A 63 -1.56 -8.55 -9.52
N ILE A 64 -0.59 -8.67 -10.42
CA ILE A 64 -0.55 -7.89 -11.66
C ILE A 64 -1.39 -8.64 -12.68
N LEU A 65 -2.41 -7.99 -13.18
CA LEU A 65 -3.38 -8.58 -14.12
C LEU A 65 -2.98 -8.28 -15.57
N GLU A 66 -3.57 -9.04 -16.49
CA GLU A 66 -3.50 -8.73 -17.92
C GLU A 66 -3.96 -7.28 -18.17
N GLY A 67 -3.30 -6.56 -19.09
CA GLY A 67 -3.55 -5.14 -19.35
C GLY A 67 -3.05 -4.20 -18.24
N ASN A 68 -2.11 -4.66 -17.41
CA ASN A 68 -1.51 -3.89 -16.32
C ASN A 68 -2.54 -3.35 -15.29
N GLY A 69 -3.56 -4.14 -14.99
CA GLY A 69 -4.39 -3.94 -13.82
C GLY A 69 -3.73 -4.49 -12.56
N ILE A 70 -4.20 -4.04 -11.41
CA ILE A 70 -3.78 -4.58 -10.11
C ILE A 70 -4.99 -5.11 -9.38
N ARG A 71 -4.84 -6.27 -8.74
CA ARG A 71 -5.77 -6.83 -7.77
C ARG A 71 -5.07 -6.95 -6.43
N VAL A 72 -5.66 -6.36 -5.40
CA VAL A 72 -5.26 -6.54 -4.00
C VAL A 72 -6.45 -7.12 -3.25
N MET A 73 -6.24 -8.23 -2.54
CA MET A 73 -7.26 -8.87 -1.72
C MET A 73 -6.68 -9.18 -0.34
N ASP A 74 -7.39 -8.80 0.70
CA ASP A 74 -7.12 -9.16 2.09
C ASP A 74 -8.20 -10.09 2.66
N ASN A 75 -7.92 -10.72 3.79
CA ASN A 75 -8.88 -11.52 4.55
C ASN A 75 -9.31 -10.83 5.86
N GLY A 76 -9.31 -9.50 5.87
CA GLY A 76 -9.70 -8.66 7.00
C GLY A 76 -11.20 -8.65 7.30
N ARG A 77 -11.67 -7.62 8.00
CA ARG A 77 -13.09 -7.46 8.37
C ARG A 77 -14.01 -7.06 7.21
N GLY A 78 -13.42 -6.61 6.10
CA GLY A 78 -14.13 -5.98 5.00
C GLY A 78 -14.60 -4.55 5.33
N ILE A 79 -14.52 -3.65 4.36
CA ILE A 79 -15.00 -2.27 4.48
C ILE A 79 -16.51 -2.30 4.81
N PRO A 80 -17.01 -1.47 5.75
CA PRO A 80 -18.44 -1.41 6.04
C PRO A 80 -19.26 -1.00 4.79
N VAL A 81 -20.38 -1.68 4.53
CA VAL A 81 -21.25 -1.42 3.38
C VAL A 81 -22.58 -0.75 3.76
N GLY A 82 -22.84 -0.61 5.07
CA GLY A 82 -24.02 0.10 5.59
C GLY A 82 -24.02 1.58 5.22
N ILE A 83 -25.18 2.21 5.30
CA ILE A 83 -25.35 3.65 4.99
C ILE A 83 -24.63 4.49 6.03
N HIS A 84 -23.75 5.37 5.56
CA HIS A 84 -23.08 6.36 6.40
C HIS A 84 -24.04 7.51 6.73
N LYS A 85 -24.35 7.70 8.02
CA LYS A 85 -25.43 8.59 8.49
C LYS A 85 -25.31 10.02 7.98
N LYS A 86 -24.10 10.58 7.87
CA LYS A 86 -23.86 11.95 7.45
C LYS A 86 -23.88 12.11 5.93
N GLU A 87 -23.36 11.13 5.20
CA GLU A 87 -23.18 11.23 3.74
C GLU A 87 -24.36 10.65 2.96
N GLY A 88 -25.24 9.84 3.59
CA GLY A 88 -26.45 9.27 2.97
C GLY A 88 -26.19 8.16 1.94
N VAL A 89 -24.93 7.74 1.76
CA VAL A 89 -24.49 6.67 0.87
C VAL A 89 -23.76 5.59 1.66
N SER A 90 -23.40 4.46 1.01
CA SER A 90 -22.68 3.39 1.70
C SER A 90 -21.32 3.86 2.24
N ALA A 91 -20.87 3.32 3.37
CA ALA A 91 -19.55 3.62 3.89
C ALA A 91 -18.44 3.21 2.89
N LEU A 92 -18.65 2.13 2.12
CA LEU A 92 -17.75 1.77 1.01
C LEU A 92 -17.62 2.91 0.00
N GLN A 93 -18.74 3.48 -0.46
CA GLN A 93 -18.72 4.62 -1.38
C GLN A 93 -18.00 5.83 -0.77
N VAL A 94 -18.25 6.13 0.49
CA VAL A 94 -17.57 7.23 1.20
C VAL A 94 -16.05 7.04 1.20
N VAL A 95 -15.56 5.84 1.56
CA VAL A 95 -14.13 5.51 1.57
C VAL A 95 -13.51 5.62 0.18
N MET A 96 -14.22 5.18 -0.85
CA MET A 96 -13.72 5.20 -2.23
C MET A 96 -13.78 6.57 -2.91
N THR A 97 -14.65 7.48 -2.46
CA THR A 97 -14.91 8.75 -3.18
C THR A 97 -14.62 10.01 -2.39
N LYS A 98 -14.31 9.91 -1.09
CA LYS A 98 -14.01 11.09 -0.26
C LYS A 98 -12.57 11.07 0.20
N ILE A 99 -11.84 12.15 -0.08
CA ILE A 99 -10.50 12.36 0.45
C ILE A 99 -10.61 12.59 1.96
N GLY A 100 -9.73 11.92 2.72
CA GLY A 100 -9.76 12.03 4.18
C GLY A 100 -10.89 11.26 4.85
N ALA A 101 -11.56 10.35 4.14
CA ALA A 101 -12.53 9.42 4.72
C ALA A 101 -11.88 8.06 5.03
N GLY A 102 -12.23 7.48 6.17
CA GLY A 102 -11.76 6.14 6.56
C GLY A 102 -11.83 5.94 8.07
N GLY A 103 -11.88 4.69 8.50
CA GLY A 103 -11.90 4.30 9.91
C GLY A 103 -10.62 4.67 10.69
N LYS A 104 -9.55 5.02 9.99
CA LYS A 104 -8.24 5.38 10.54
C LYS A 104 -8.24 6.68 11.38
N PHE A 105 -9.25 7.53 11.21
CA PHE A 105 -9.44 8.74 12.01
C PHE A 105 -10.08 8.45 13.38
N ASP A 106 -10.62 7.23 13.57
CA ASP A 106 -11.14 6.78 14.85
C ASP A 106 -10.03 6.06 15.63
N LYS A 107 -9.55 6.70 16.70
CA LYS A 107 -8.48 6.18 17.57
C LYS A 107 -8.85 4.86 18.28
N ASP A 108 -10.15 4.59 18.41
CA ASP A 108 -10.63 3.35 19.04
C ASP A 108 -10.60 2.17 18.07
N SER A 109 -10.67 2.43 16.77
CA SER A 109 -10.65 1.40 15.72
C SER A 109 -9.25 1.04 15.24
N TYR A 110 -8.31 2.01 15.24
CA TYR A 110 -6.92 1.80 14.79
C TYR A 110 -5.94 2.53 15.71
N LYS A 111 -5.20 1.78 16.53
CA LYS A 111 -4.17 2.34 17.43
C LYS A 111 -2.90 2.75 16.66
N VAL A 112 -2.61 2.07 15.56
CA VAL A 112 -1.48 2.32 14.67
C VAL A 112 -1.97 2.18 13.23
N SER A 113 -1.52 3.04 12.33
CA SER A 113 -1.85 2.99 10.91
C SER A 113 -0.57 3.08 10.07
N GLY A 114 -0.42 2.20 9.08
CA GLY A 114 0.66 2.22 8.09
C GLY A 114 0.52 3.38 7.11
N GLY A 115 -0.71 3.75 6.76
CA GLY A 115 -1.03 4.87 5.89
C GLY A 115 -1.09 6.20 6.67
N LEU A 116 -0.28 7.19 6.28
CA LEU A 116 -0.17 8.46 7.01
C LEU A 116 -1.29 9.46 6.70
N HIS A 117 -1.96 9.36 5.55
CA HIS A 117 -2.74 10.46 5.00
C HIS A 117 -4.26 10.21 4.92
N GLY A 118 -4.73 8.96 5.06
CA GLY A 118 -6.16 8.62 4.95
C GLY A 118 -6.78 8.99 3.60
N VAL A 119 -5.95 9.16 2.57
CA VAL A 119 -6.35 9.63 1.25
C VAL A 119 -6.19 8.55 0.17
N GLY A 120 -5.48 7.45 0.48
CA GLY A 120 -4.91 6.52 -0.45
C GLY A 120 -5.89 5.92 -1.46
N VAL A 121 -6.85 5.10 -1.02
CA VAL A 121 -7.72 4.37 -1.97
C VAL A 121 -8.63 5.30 -2.78
N SER A 122 -9.03 6.45 -2.22
CA SER A 122 -9.82 7.44 -2.95
C SER A 122 -8.99 8.13 -4.04
N VAL A 123 -7.69 8.34 -3.79
CA VAL A 123 -6.74 8.84 -4.80
C VAL A 123 -6.51 7.78 -5.88
N VAL A 124 -6.32 6.50 -5.51
CA VAL A 124 -6.24 5.39 -6.49
C VAL A 124 -7.48 5.37 -7.38
N ASN A 125 -8.67 5.48 -6.80
CA ASN A 125 -9.92 5.54 -7.56
C ASN A 125 -9.95 6.73 -8.53
N ALA A 126 -9.59 7.93 -8.08
CA ALA A 126 -9.56 9.12 -8.93
C ALA A 126 -8.59 8.98 -10.12
N LEU A 127 -7.46 8.28 -9.93
CA LEU A 127 -6.40 8.10 -10.92
C LEU A 127 -6.51 6.80 -11.74
N SER A 128 -7.62 6.09 -11.58
CA SER A 128 -7.91 4.85 -12.33
C SER A 128 -8.99 5.07 -13.38
N ILE A 129 -8.80 4.49 -14.58
CA ILE A 129 -9.84 4.49 -15.60
C ILE A 129 -11.03 3.63 -15.16
N ASN A 130 -10.76 2.53 -14.47
CA ASN A 130 -11.75 1.65 -13.85
C ASN A 130 -11.24 1.17 -12.50
N LEU A 131 -12.13 1.12 -11.51
CA LEU A 131 -11.88 0.48 -10.23
C LEU A 131 -13.12 -0.34 -9.82
N LYS A 132 -12.90 -1.55 -9.32
CA LYS A 132 -13.92 -2.41 -8.72
C LYS A 132 -13.52 -2.70 -7.28
N ALA A 133 -14.43 -2.45 -6.34
CA ALA A 133 -14.31 -2.84 -4.95
C ALA A 133 -15.32 -3.93 -4.63
N SER A 134 -14.83 -5.08 -4.14
CA SER A 134 -15.65 -6.20 -3.66
C SER A 134 -15.41 -6.37 -2.16
N VAL A 135 -16.48 -6.45 -1.39
CA VAL A 135 -16.43 -6.68 0.06
C VAL A 135 -17.09 -7.99 0.38
N PHE A 136 -16.34 -8.88 1.04
CA PHE A 136 -16.79 -10.19 1.49
C PHE A 136 -17.11 -10.12 2.98
N LYS A 137 -18.39 -10.07 3.32
CA LYS A 137 -18.83 -9.82 4.69
C LYS A 137 -20.18 -10.47 4.99
N GLU A 138 -20.28 -11.08 6.18
CA GLU A 138 -21.53 -11.67 6.68
C GLU A 138 -22.15 -12.68 5.71
N GLY A 139 -21.29 -13.49 5.03
CA GLY A 139 -21.72 -14.51 4.07
C GLY A 139 -22.15 -13.96 2.70
N LYS A 140 -21.91 -12.68 2.42
CA LYS A 140 -22.36 -11.99 1.22
C LYS A 140 -21.20 -11.31 0.48
N ILE A 141 -21.39 -11.11 -0.81
CA ILE A 141 -20.50 -10.35 -1.70
C ILE A 141 -21.19 -9.03 -2.02
N TYR A 142 -20.56 -7.93 -1.64
CA TYR A 142 -20.99 -6.57 -2.00
C TYR A 142 -20.02 -5.97 -2.99
N VAL A 143 -20.53 -5.37 -4.07
CA VAL A 143 -19.71 -4.83 -5.15
C VAL A 143 -20.12 -3.42 -5.48
N GLN A 144 -19.13 -2.58 -5.79
CA GLN A 144 -19.32 -1.28 -6.38
C GLN A 144 -18.20 -0.98 -7.37
N GLU A 145 -18.55 -0.44 -8.54
CA GLU A 145 -17.57 -0.07 -9.57
C GLU A 145 -17.50 1.45 -9.74
N TYR A 146 -16.34 1.90 -10.18
CA TYR A 146 -16.02 3.31 -10.34
C TYR A 146 -15.29 3.54 -11.67
N LYS A 147 -15.48 4.72 -12.21
CA LYS A 147 -14.75 5.24 -13.37
C LYS A 147 -14.20 6.60 -13.03
N GLN A 148 -12.87 6.75 -13.07
CA GLN A 148 -12.22 8.04 -12.83
C GLN A 148 -12.71 8.74 -11.54
N GLY A 149 -12.83 7.94 -10.45
CA GLY A 149 -13.31 8.40 -9.16
C GLY A 149 -14.83 8.49 -8.98
N LYS A 150 -15.63 8.26 -10.04
CA LYS A 150 -17.10 8.38 -10.00
C LYS A 150 -17.73 6.99 -9.94
N GLU A 151 -18.66 6.81 -9.01
CA GLU A 151 -19.44 5.57 -8.90
C GLU A 151 -20.30 5.35 -10.14
N GLN A 152 -20.37 4.09 -10.57
CA GLN A 152 -21.20 3.71 -11.73
C GLN A 152 -22.61 3.29 -11.29
N TYR A 153 -22.73 2.81 -10.06
CA TYR A 153 -23.97 2.42 -9.43
C TYR A 153 -23.79 2.38 -7.90
N LEU A 154 -24.87 2.34 -7.16
CA LEU A 154 -24.84 2.15 -5.71
C LEU A 154 -24.35 0.73 -5.37
N VAL A 155 -23.75 0.56 -4.17
CA VAL A 155 -23.31 -0.75 -3.70
C VAL A 155 -24.45 -1.77 -3.85
N LYS A 156 -24.15 -2.93 -4.43
CA LYS A 156 -25.09 -4.03 -4.64
C LYS A 156 -24.57 -5.34 -4.08
N GLU A 157 -25.48 -6.19 -3.64
CA GLU A 157 -25.20 -7.57 -3.30
C GLU A 157 -25.17 -8.40 -4.58
N GLU A 158 -24.05 -9.14 -4.82
CA GLU A 158 -23.89 -9.98 -6.02
C GLU A 158 -24.01 -11.49 -5.74
N GLY A 159 -23.94 -11.91 -4.46
CA GLY A 159 -24.03 -13.34 -4.14
C GLY A 159 -23.61 -13.65 -2.71
N THR A 160 -23.39 -14.94 -2.46
CA THR A 160 -22.96 -15.47 -1.17
C THR A 160 -21.53 -16.00 -1.24
N THR A 161 -20.82 -16.00 -0.11
CA THR A 161 -19.44 -16.46 -0.03
C THR A 161 -19.07 -16.86 1.39
N ASP A 162 -18.11 -17.77 1.53
CA ASP A 162 -17.47 -18.09 2.81
C ASP A 162 -16.22 -17.21 3.06
N LEU A 163 -15.82 -16.39 2.08
CA LEU A 163 -14.71 -15.48 2.20
C LEU A 163 -15.06 -14.29 3.11
N LYS A 164 -14.03 -13.67 3.66
CA LYS A 164 -14.11 -12.39 4.36
C LYS A 164 -12.99 -11.47 3.85
N GLY A 165 -13.19 -10.16 3.94
CA GLY A 165 -12.18 -9.18 3.59
C GLY A 165 -12.62 -8.21 2.51
N THR A 166 -11.63 -7.58 1.88
CA THR A 166 -11.85 -6.63 0.78
C THR A 166 -10.96 -6.99 -0.40
N GLU A 167 -11.53 -6.90 -1.59
CA GLU A 167 -10.78 -6.95 -2.85
C GLU A 167 -10.94 -5.63 -3.57
N VAL A 168 -9.83 -5.09 -4.07
CA VAL A 168 -9.79 -3.92 -4.93
C VAL A 168 -9.06 -4.28 -6.21
N ILE A 169 -9.74 -4.11 -7.34
CA ILE A 169 -9.17 -4.25 -8.69
C ILE A 169 -9.19 -2.88 -9.34
N PHE A 170 -8.05 -2.43 -9.87
CA PHE A 170 -7.99 -1.13 -10.55
C PHE A 170 -7.05 -1.16 -11.75
N TYR A 171 -7.35 -0.30 -12.71
CA TYR A 171 -6.55 -0.06 -13.91
C TYR A 171 -6.17 1.42 -13.95
N PRO A 172 -4.88 1.77 -13.96
CA PRO A 172 -4.43 3.16 -14.02
C PRO A 172 -4.96 3.87 -15.28
N ASP A 173 -5.23 5.18 -15.14
CA ASP A 173 -5.75 5.97 -16.25
C ASP A 173 -4.60 6.38 -17.19
N PRO A 174 -4.61 5.94 -18.48
CA PRO A 174 -3.57 6.28 -19.44
C PRO A 174 -3.53 7.77 -19.82
N GLU A 175 -4.56 8.56 -19.49
CA GLU A 175 -4.53 10.00 -19.67
C GLU A 175 -3.72 10.74 -18.59
N ILE A 176 -3.38 10.04 -17.49
CA ILE A 176 -2.65 10.61 -16.35
C ILE A 176 -1.21 10.10 -16.28
N PHE A 177 -1.01 8.80 -16.49
CA PHE A 177 0.30 8.17 -16.32
C PHE A 177 1.08 8.10 -17.62
N GLU A 178 2.35 8.53 -17.55
CA GLU A 178 3.30 8.43 -18.67
C GLU A 178 3.78 7.00 -18.90
N ALA A 179 3.83 6.19 -17.85
CA ALA A 179 4.16 4.78 -17.88
C ALA A 179 3.02 3.98 -17.23
N LEU A 180 2.59 2.90 -17.89
CA LEU A 180 1.49 2.05 -17.42
C LEU A 180 1.95 0.66 -17.00
N GLU A 181 3.22 0.33 -17.22
CA GLU A 181 3.74 -1.01 -16.94
C GLU A 181 4.24 -1.13 -15.51
N TYR A 182 3.64 -2.05 -14.77
CA TYR A 182 4.12 -2.43 -13.43
C TYR A 182 5.34 -3.33 -13.54
N GLN A 183 6.38 -2.99 -12.78
CA GLN A 183 7.60 -3.79 -12.65
C GLN A 183 7.45 -4.76 -11.47
N TYR A 184 7.43 -6.06 -11.78
CA TYR A 184 7.25 -7.12 -10.77
C TYR A 184 8.27 -7.01 -9.63
N ASP A 185 9.55 -6.87 -9.95
CA ASP A 185 10.65 -6.82 -8.97
C ASP A 185 10.51 -5.65 -7.97
N ILE A 186 10.01 -4.50 -8.44
CA ILE A 186 9.77 -3.34 -7.57
C ILE A 186 8.67 -3.66 -6.56
N LEU A 187 7.56 -4.23 -7.03
CA LEU A 187 6.45 -4.62 -6.15
C LEU A 187 6.86 -5.77 -5.22
N ALA A 188 7.55 -6.81 -5.74
CA ALA A 188 8.01 -7.95 -4.95
C ALA A 188 8.97 -7.50 -3.84
N THR A 189 9.89 -6.59 -4.13
CA THR A 189 10.79 -6.01 -3.13
C THR A 189 9.98 -5.32 -2.03
N ARG A 190 8.99 -4.51 -2.38
CA ARG A 190 8.13 -3.83 -1.41
C ARG A 190 7.29 -4.79 -0.58
N MET A 191 6.71 -5.84 -1.19
CA MET A 191 5.94 -6.86 -0.47
C MET A 191 6.80 -7.64 0.51
N ARG A 192 8.04 -7.96 0.14
CA ARG A 192 9.03 -8.58 1.02
C ARG A 192 9.36 -7.70 2.23
N GLU A 193 9.63 -6.41 2.02
CA GLU A 193 9.85 -5.46 3.13
C GLU A 193 8.65 -5.39 4.07
N LEU A 194 7.43 -5.31 3.51
CA LEU A 194 6.20 -5.27 4.30
C LEU A 194 6.00 -6.54 5.14
N SER A 195 6.38 -7.72 4.63
CA SER A 195 6.28 -8.97 5.39
C SER A 195 7.22 -8.98 6.60
N PHE A 196 8.43 -8.42 6.49
CA PHE A 196 9.34 -8.25 7.62
C PHE A 196 8.84 -7.22 8.64
N LEU A 197 8.21 -6.15 8.17
CA LEU A 197 7.69 -5.09 9.04
C LEU A 197 6.40 -5.51 9.76
N ASN A 198 5.68 -6.50 9.22
CA ASN A 198 4.40 -6.98 9.76
C ASN A 198 4.50 -8.49 10.07
N LYS A 199 5.18 -8.80 11.16
CA LYS A 199 5.40 -10.15 11.65
C LYS A 199 4.12 -10.98 11.64
N GLY A 200 4.17 -12.18 11.04
CA GLY A 200 3.06 -13.12 10.97
C GLY A 200 2.07 -12.87 9.82
N LEU A 201 2.24 -11.79 9.06
CA LEU A 201 1.45 -11.53 7.86
C LEU A 201 2.04 -12.29 6.67
N THR A 202 1.19 -13.01 5.95
CA THR A 202 1.53 -13.64 4.67
C THR A 202 1.13 -12.73 3.52
N ILE A 203 2.07 -12.38 2.65
CA ILE A 203 1.80 -11.63 1.42
C ILE A 203 2.12 -12.54 0.23
N VAL A 204 1.15 -12.76 -0.64
CA VAL A 204 1.31 -13.54 -1.87
C VAL A 204 1.29 -12.60 -3.06
N MET A 205 2.32 -12.64 -3.89
CA MET A 205 2.41 -11.84 -5.10
C MET A 205 2.42 -12.72 -6.34
N THR A 206 1.60 -12.37 -7.33
CA THR A 206 1.44 -13.11 -8.58
C THR A 206 1.54 -12.15 -9.78
N ASP A 207 2.20 -12.57 -10.86
CA ASP A 207 2.13 -11.88 -12.14
C ASP A 207 1.32 -12.72 -13.13
N GLU A 208 0.08 -12.30 -13.37
CA GLU A 208 -0.87 -13.03 -14.23
C GLU A 208 -0.75 -12.65 -15.71
N ARG A 209 0.15 -11.72 -16.07
CA ARG A 209 0.35 -11.29 -17.44
C ARG A 209 0.87 -12.46 -18.31
N SER A 210 0.43 -12.47 -19.55
CA SER A 210 0.73 -13.57 -20.47
C SER A 210 2.24 -13.70 -20.73
N GLU A 211 2.96 -12.60 -20.82
CA GLU A 211 4.41 -12.54 -21.02
C GLU A 211 5.24 -13.02 -19.82
N SER A 212 4.66 -13.04 -18.65
CA SER A 212 5.34 -13.48 -17.42
C SER A 212 5.20 -14.97 -17.15
N LYS A 213 4.32 -15.67 -17.88
CA LYS A 213 4.07 -17.10 -17.69
C LYS A 213 5.23 -17.94 -18.22
N ASN A 214 5.54 -19.01 -17.48
CA ASN A 214 6.54 -19.99 -17.91
C ASN A 214 6.03 -20.85 -19.10
N GLU A 215 6.88 -21.75 -19.61
CA GLU A 215 6.56 -22.66 -20.73
C GLU A 215 5.33 -23.56 -20.45
N ASP A 216 5.04 -23.86 -19.18
CA ASP A 216 3.87 -24.64 -18.76
C ASP A 216 2.62 -23.77 -18.60
N GLY A 217 2.70 -22.45 -18.85
CA GLY A 217 1.59 -21.51 -18.73
C GLY A 217 1.32 -21.04 -17.28
N ASN A 218 2.20 -21.38 -16.33
CA ASN A 218 2.02 -20.98 -14.94
C ASN A 218 2.56 -19.56 -14.70
N ALA A 219 1.78 -18.73 -14.03
CA ALA A 219 2.19 -17.42 -13.58
C ALA A 219 3.26 -17.52 -12.47
N PRO A 220 4.26 -16.64 -12.41
CA PRO A 220 5.17 -16.56 -11.28
C PRO A 220 4.41 -16.15 -10.01
N VAL A 221 4.65 -16.87 -8.92
CA VAL A 221 4.05 -16.65 -7.61
C VAL A 221 5.16 -16.63 -6.57
N GLU A 222 5.22 -15.56 -5.79
CA GLU A 222 6.10 -15.49 -4.62
C GLU A 222 5.26 -15.30 -3.35
N THR A 223 5.70 -15.95 -2.26
CA THR A 223 5.08 -15.80 -0.95
C THR A 223 6.10 -15.22 0.03
N PHE A 224 5.75 -14.11 0.64
CA PHE A 224 6.56 -13.41 1.62
C PHE A 224 5.92 -13.59 3.00
N TYR A 225 6.71 -14.03 3.95
CA TYR A 225 6.30 -14.26 5.33
C TYR A 225 7.52 -14.12 6.25
N SER A 226 7.33 -13.51 7.40
CA SER A 226 8.36 -13.45 8.43
C SER A 226 7.77 -13.81 9.80
N GLU A 227 8.39 -14.76 10.45
CA GLU A 227 8.03 -15.17 11.82
C GLU A 227 8.69 -14.28 12.87
N ARG A 228 9.91 -13.78 12.60
CA ARG A 228 10.71 -12.97 13.53
C ARG A 228 10.72 -11.48 13.20
N GLY A 229 10.15 -11.07 12.07
CA GLY A 229 9.99 -9.66 11.71
C GLY A 229 11.31 -8.95 11.45
N LEU A 230 11.56 -7.84 12.14
CA LEU A 230 12.75 -6.99 11.94
C LEU A 230 14.08 -7.75 12.11
N SER A 231 14.16 -8.78 12.94
CA SER A 231 15.39 -9.56 13.09
C SER A 231 15.73 -10.35 11.83
N GLU A 232 14.73 -10.93 11.15
CA GLU A 232 14.92 -11.56 9.84
C GLU A 232 15.27 -10.55 8.76
N PHE A 233 14.68 -9.34 8.84
CA PHE A 233 15.00 -8.28 7.89
C PHE A 233 16.47 -7.85 7.99
N VAL A 234 16.99 -7.71 9.21
CA VAL A 234 18.41 -7.42 9.43
C VAL A 234 19.29 -8.54 8.87
N GLU A 235 18.96 -9.81 9.15
CA GLU A 235 19.67 -10.96 8.60
C GLU A 235 19.64 -11.00 7.07
N PHE A 236 18.49 -10.72 6.47
CA PHE A 236 18.33 -10.64 5.01
C PHE A 236 19.23 -9.55 4.41
N LEU A 237 19.27 -8.36 5.01
CA LEU A 237 20.11 -7.25 4.55
C LEU A 237 21.60 -7.53 4.76
N ASP A 238 21.98 -8.23 5.83
CA ASP A 238 23.37 -8.57 6.15
C ASP A 238 23.87 -9.73 5.29
N GLY A 239 23.01 -10.69 4.94
CA GLY A 239 23.37 -11.83 4.08
C GLY A 239 23.78 -11.44 2.65
N THR A 240 23.50 -10.21 2.22
CA THR A 240 23.87 -9.66 0.92
C THR A 240 25.16 -8.83 0.93
N ARG A 241 25.83 -8.67 2.09
CA ARG A 241 27.04 -7.83 2.24
C ARG A 241 28.12 -8.54 3.06
N GLU A 242 29.39 -8.34 2.69
CA GLU A 242 30.52 -8.68 3.55
C GLU A 242 30.37 -8.01 4.91
N LYS A 243 30.50 -8.80 5.98
CA LYS A 243 30.31 -8.36 7.37
C LYS A 243 31.29 -7.24 7.72
N LEU A 244 30.89 -5.99 7.68
CA LEU A 244 31.65 -4.89 8.27
C LEU A 244 30.76 -3.71 8.71
N ILE A 245 30.74 -3.48 10.02
CA ILE A 245 30.51 -2.15 10.69
C ILE A 245 29.14 -1.46 10.48
N HIS A 246 28.09 -2.15 10.03
CA HIS A 246 26.88 -1.45 9.58
C HIS A 246 25.66 -1.47 10.53
N TYR A 247 25.68 -2.27 11.61
CA TYR A 247 24.53 -2.39 12.50
C TYR A 247 24.05 -1.07 13.13
N ARG A 248 24.98 -0.22 13.57
CA ARG A 248 24.61 1.09 14.15
C ARG A 248 24.02 2.05 13.13
N TRP A 249 24.57 2.06 11.92
CA TRP A 249 24.11 2.95 10.87
C TRP A 249 22.75 2.48 10.30
N MET A 250 22.56 1.17 10.06
CA MET A 250 21.28 0.61 9.60
C MET A 250 20.19 0.76 10.65
N ALA A 251 20.46 0.46 11.91
CA ALA A 251 19.49 0.67 12.99
C ALA A 251 19.06 2.14 13.07
N SER A 252 20.01 3.09 12.97
CA SER A 252 19.70 4.52 12.97
C SER A 252 18.87 4.95 11.74
N LYS A 253 19.11 4.36 10.57
CA LYS A 253 18.33 4.64 9.35
C LYS A 253 16.95 3.99 9.36
N LEU A 254 16.85 2.75 9.82
CA LEU A 254 15.56 2.07 10.00
C LEU A 254 14.70 2.80 11.05
N ILE A 255 15.30 3.23 12.16
CA ILE A 255 14.62 4.04 13.17
C ILE A 255 14.24 5.41 12.58
N ALA A 256 15.08 6.05 11.77
CA ALA A 256 14.76 7.34 11.14
C ALA A 256 13.65 7.20 10.05
N ILE A 257 13.65 6.11 9.30
CA ILE A 257 12.67 5.89 8.22
C ILE A 257 11.34 5.36 8.75
N TYR A 258 11.37 4.49 9.76
CA TYR A 258 10.21 3.77 10.28
C TYR A 258 9.86 4.11 11.72
N GLY A 259 10.78 4.64 12.51
CA GLY A 259 10.60 4.95 13.94
C GLY A 259 9.64 6.10 14.23
N HIS A 260 9.40 6.99 13.26
CA HIS A 260 8.32 7.97 13.37
C HIS A 260 6.92 7.36 13.15
N LYS A 261 6.84 6.12 12.64
CA LYS A 261 5.58 5.44 12.34
C LYS A 261 5.14 4.44 13.42
N GLN A 262 6.02 4.05 14.35
CA GLN A 262 5.69 3.09 15.39
C GLN A 262 6.37 3.51 16.70
N GLN A 263 5.61 4.12 17.62
CA GLN A 263 5.84 3.96 19.03
C GLN A 263 5.34 2.57 19.43
N VAL A 264 6.03 1.54 18.94
CA VAL A 264 5.91 0.21 19.51
C VAL A 264 6.72 0.28 20.79
N GLU A 265 6.07 0.11 21.94
CA GLU A 265 6.74 -0.33 23.15
C GLU A 265 7.44 -1.65 22.82
N VAL A 266 8.69 -1.56 22.40
CA VAL A 266 9.57 -2.72 22.28
C VAL A 266 10.05 -3.03 23.68
N ASP A 267 9.23 -3.74 24.43
CA ASP A 267 9.63 -4.44 25.65
C ASP A 267 10.43 -5.71 25.30
N GLN A 268 11.29 -5.63 24.30
CA GLN A 268 12.34 -6.60 24.05
C GLN A 268 13.67 -5.93 24.29
N LYS A 269 14.25 -6.18 25.48
CA LYS A 269 15.68 -6.01 25.72
C LYS A 269 16.43 -6.81 24.65
N ILE A 270 16.93 -6.12 23.63
CA ILE A 270 17.97 -6.68 22.77
C ILE A 270 19.23 -6.62 23.61
N GLU A 271 19.55 -7.69 24.31
CA GLU A 271 20.88 -7.88 24.89
C GLU A 271 21.86 -8.15 23.76
N ILE A 272 22.51 -7.09 23.29
CA ILE A 272 23.67 -7.22 22.41
C ILE A 272 24.84 -7.59 23.29
N THR A 273 25.14 -8.89 23.41
CA THR A 273 26.39 -9.37 24.02
C THR A 273 27.53 -9.11 23.02
N TRP A 274 28.35 -8.15 23.34
CA TRP A 274 29.60 -7.91 22.62
C TRP A 274 30.63 -8.96 23.08
N ASN A 275 30.98 -9.92 22.24
CA ASN A 275 32.21 -10.67 22.39
C ASN A 275 33.36 -9.76 21.92
N ASN A 276 33.93 -9.00 22.83
CA ASN A 276 35.20 -8.31 22.62
C ASN A 276 36.30 -9.39 22.60
N SER A 277 36.70 -9.89 21.44
CA SER A 277 38.00 -10.48 21.28
C SER A 277 38.98 -9.30 21.15
N GLU A 278 40.01 -9.25 22.02
CA GLU A 278 41.03 -8.20 22.03
C GLU A 278 41.84 -8.09 20.73
N ASP A 279 41.67 -9.03 19.79
CA ASP A 279 42.35 -9.05 18.50
C ASP A 279 41.72 -8.12 17.44
N ASP A 280 40.44 -7.76 17.57
CA ASP A 280 39.77 -6.86 16.60
C ASP A 280 40.09 -5.39 16.80
N MET A 281 40.64 -5.01 17.96
CA MET A 281 40.97 -3.62 18.27
C MET A 281 42.33 -3.13 17.70
N LYS A 282 43.21 -4.04 17.30
CA LYS A 282 44.51 -3.70 16.75
C LYS A 282 44.50 -3.24 15.31
N ASN A 283 43.51 -3.65 14.53
CA ASN A 283 43.41 -3.29 13.11
C ASN A 283 42.80 -1.91 12.82
N VAL A 284 42.24 -1.23 13.83
CA VAL A 284 41.61 0.09 13.63
C VAL A 284 42.59 1.24 13.83
N SER A 285 43.74 1.01 14.51
CA SER A 285 44.74 2.04 14.74
C SER A 285 45.72 2.27 13.58
N GLU A 286 45.75 1.39 12.58
CA GLU A 286 46.68 1.50 11.43
C GLU A 286 46.05 2.15 10.17
N LEU A 287 44.76 2.51 10.19
CA LEU A 287 44.07 3.15 9.04
C LEU A 287 43.86 4.67 9.23
N GLY A 288 44.52 5.29 10.21
CA GLY A 288 44.39 6.71 10.57
C GLY A 288 45.72 7.48 10.60
N SER A 289 46.64 7.15 9.70
CA SER A 289 47.85 7.98 9.49
C SER A 289 48.07 8.29 8.03
#